data_57834238af930e70f04c9ffe289c8a1b
#
_entry.id   57834238af930e70f04c9ffe289c8a1b
#
_cell.length_a   1.000
_cell.length_b   1.000
_cell.length_c   1.000
_cell.angle_alpha   90.00
_cell.angle_beta   90.00
_cell.angle_gamma   90.00
#
_symmetry.space_group_name_H-M   'P 1'
#
loop_
_entity.id
_entity.type
_entity.pdbx_description
1 polymer ?
#
loop_
_entity_poly.entity_id
_entity_poly.type
_entity_poly.pdbx_seq_one_letter_code
_entity_poly.pdbx_strand_id
1 'polypeptide(L)'
;MPAPAPATAQPPETKAPAIATVIPCFNDGATLREAVHSAIAQDRIDALVVVDDGSTDADTLEVFESLKAEGIKVVHRPNGGLGAARMTGVLATSSDYVFCLDADDRLLPGALAQLASALDDDDGLALTWGDYRLFGEHSWRQETAPSLDPWQISYQNDVPASVLVRRSVLVSDGGWELRGGYEDWDMLMGMAEHGRRGARVPIVAYEYRQHGIRMLGESASRHGEIYAVLRSRHRRLFAGRRRAWLRSEAPWSLKLALPLIFMLPIGANRRRLLGGAACHLARRRGLRSLLWRVNSGV
;
A
#
# COMPACT_ATOMS: atom_id res chain seq x y z
N MET A 1 -56.34 22.97 -23.15
CA MET A 1 -55.32 21.90 -22.97
C MET A 1 -54.06 22.56 -22.45
N PRO A 2 -53.60 22.32 -21.24
CA PRO A 2 -52.31 22.86 -20.78
C PRO A 2 -51.15 22.10 -21.45
N ALA A 3 -50.09 22.82 -21.81
CA ALA A 3 -48.90 22.30 -22.44
C ALA A 3 -48.16 21.32 -21.50
N PRO A 4 -47.51 20.26 -21.99
CA PRO A 4 -46.75 19.35 -21.16
C PRO A 4 -45.55 20.06 -20.53
N ALA A 5 -45.31 19.79 -19.26
CA ALA A 5 -44.15 20.29 -18.54
C ALA A 5 -42.83 19.79 -19.18
N PRO A 6 -41.77 20.61 -19.20
CA PRO A 6 -40.50 20.18 -19.76
C PRO A 6 -39.92 19.02 -18.93
N ALA A 7 -39.47 17.96 -19.63
CA ALA A 7 -38.79 16.84 -19.03
C ALA A 7 -37.52 17.35 -18.31
N THR A 8 -37.45 17.11 -17.02
CA THR A 8 -36.22 17.33 -16.22
C THR A 8 -35.12 16.48 -16.81
N ALA A 9 -34.13 17.11 -17.43
CA ALA A 9 -32.90 16.42 -17.84
C ALA A 9 -32.26 15.78 -16.61
N GLN A 10 -32.11 14.45 -16.61
CA GLN A 10 -31.33 13.76 -15.63
C GLN A 10 -29.90 14.28 -15.69
N PRO A 11 -29.24 14.58 -14.52
CA PRO A 11 -27.86 14.95 -14.55
C PRO A 11 -27.03 13.81 -15.19
N PRO A 12 -25.95 14.12 -15.93
CA PRO A 12 -25.14 13.11 -16.57
C PRO A 12 -24.64 12.15 -15.49
N GLU A 13 -24.81 10.85 -15.72
CA GLU A 13 -24.21 9.82 -14.87
C GLU A 13 -22.69 10.05 -14.87
N THR A 14 -22.17 10.53 -13.76
CA THR A 14 -20.73 10.68 -13.59
C THR A 14 -20.13 9.27 -13.55
N LYS A 15 -19.38 8.91 -14.60
CA LYS A 15 -18.66 7.63 -14.65
C LYS A 15 -17.80 7.51 -13.40
N ALA A 16 -17.91 6.37 -12.71
CA ALA A 16 -17.07 6.10 -11.54
C ALA A 16 -15.58 6.23 -11.91
N PRO A 17 -14.71 6.75 -11.00
CA PRO A 17 -13.28 6.90 -11.24
C PRO A 17 -12.63 5.57 -11.67
N ALA A 18 -11.78 5.65 -12.69
CA ALA A 18 -11.10 4.50 -13.29
C ALA A 18 -9.99 3.97 -12.39
N ILE A 19 -9.83 2.64 -12.32
CA ILE A 19 -8.77 1.99 -11.52
C ILE A 19 -7.83 1.23 -12.44
N ALA A 20 -6.52 1.46 -12.27
CA ALA A 20 -5.48 0.62 -12.86
C ALA A 20 -4.82 -0.27 -11.80
N THR A 21 -4.52 -1.51 -12.17
CA THR A 21 -3.59 -2.35 -11.42
C THR A 21 -2.26 -2.42 -12.15
N VAL A 22 -1.17 -2.18 -11.41
CA VAL A 22 0.22 -2.29 -11.90
C VAL A 22 0.87 -3.49 -11.22
N ILE A 23 1.44 -4.39 -12.02
CA ILE A 23 2.14 -5.58 -11.52
C ILE A 23 3.60 -5.51 -11.97
N PRO A 24 4.54 -5.07 -11.10
CA PRO A 24 5.97 -5.13 -11.38
C PRO A 24 6.44 -6.59 -11.27
N CYS A 25 7.31 -7.02 -12.18
CA CYS A 25 7.87 -8.36 -12.18
C CYS A 25 9.36 -8.34 -12.58
N PHE A 26 10.17 -9.09 -11.86
CA PHE A 26 11.56 -9.35 -12.18
C PHE A 26 11.92 -10.80 -11.85
N ASN A 27 12.11 -11.65 -12.88
CA ASN A 27 12.41 -13.08 -12.74
C ASN A 27 11.45 -13.85 -11.83
N ASP A 28 10.14 -13.53 -11.90
CA ASP A 28 9.09 -14.11 -11.05
C ASP A 28 7.86 -14.53 -11.89
N GLY A 29 8.12 -15.14 -13.05
CA GLY A 29 7.09 -15.63 -13.97
C GLY A 29 6.21 -16.72 -13.38
N ALA A 30 6.74 -17.51 -12.45
CA ALA A 30 6.03 -18.66 -11.86
C ALA A 30 4.72 -18.27 -11.17
N THR A 31 4.64 -17.11 -10.55
CA THR A 31 3.47 -16.62 -9.80
C THR A 31 2.70 -15.52 -10.54
N LEU A 32 3.32 -14.88 -11.52
CA LEU A 32 2.77 -13.73 -12.24
C LEU A 32 1.37 -13.94 -12.81
N ARG A 33 1.09 -15.15 -13.37
CA ARG A 33 -0.25 -15.44 -13.92
C ARG A 33 -1.34 -15.43 -12.85
N GLU A 34 -1.05 -15.90 -11.66
CA GLU A 34 -1.98 -15.87 -10.53
C GLU A 34 -2.30 -14.41 -10.12
N ALA A 35 -1.28 -13.56 -10.04
CA ALA A 35 -1.45 -12.13 -9.76
C ALA A 35 -2.30 -11.46 -10.84
N VAL A 36 -2.00 -11.68 -12.12
CA VAL A 36 -2.73 -11.14 -13.27
C VAL A 36 -4.19 -11.58 -13.24
N HIS A 37 -4.47 -12.87 -13.06
CA HIS A 37 -5.84 -13.40 -13.02
C HIS A 37 -6.63 -12.81 -11.85
N SER A 38 -6.01 -12.66 -10.67
CA SER A 38 -6.66 -12.05 -9.50
C SER A 38 -7.01 -10.59 -9.71
N ALA A 39 -6.19 -9.87 -10.47
CA ALA A 39 -6.42 -8.47 -10.83
C ALA A 39 -7.55 -8.32 -11.87
N ILE A 40 -7.55 -9.14 -12.94
CA ILE A 40 -8.59 -9.13 -13.98
C ILE A 40 -9.97 -9.47 -13.39
N ALA A 41 -10.02 -10.34 -12.39
CA ALA A 41 -11.24 -10.77 -11.74
C ALA A 41 -11.88 -9.70 -10.83
N GLN A 42 -11.30 -8.49 -10.72
CA GLN A 42 -11.88 -7.40 -9.93
C GLN A 42 -13.04 -6.72 -10.67
N ASP A 43 -14.14 -6.46 -9.96
CA ASP A 43 -15.35 -5.85 -10.53
C ASP A 43 -15.13 -4.41 -11.04
N ARG A 44 -14.10 -3.73 -10.53
CA ARG A 44 -13.83 -2.31 -10.84
C ARG A 44 -12.37 -2.13 -11.27
N ILE A 45 -12.01 -2.70 -12.42
CA ILE A 45 -10.71 -2.51 -13.05
C ILE A 45 -10.89 -1.99 -14.48
N ASP A 46 -10.18 -0.92 -14.85
CA ASP A 46 -10.21 -0.33 -16.19
C ASP A 46 -8.92 -0.63 -16.96
N ALA A 47 -7.82 -0.83 -16.26
CA ALA A 47 -6.52 -1.10 -16.87
C ALA A 47 -5.67 -2.04 -16.02
N LEU A 48 -4.93 -2.91 -16.70
CA LEU A 48 -3.89 -3.75 -16.11
C LEU A 48 -2.59 -3.54 -16.87
N VAL A 49 -1.51 -3.25 -16.15
CA VAL A 49 -0.17 -3.06 -16.72
C VAL A 49 0.81 -3.95 -15.98
N VAL A 50 1.39 -4.91 -16.67
CA VAL A 50 2.52 -5.70 -16.19
C VAL A 50 3.80 -4.96 -16.58
N VAL A 51 4.75 -4.81 -15.65
CA VAL A 51 6.04 -4.16 -15.93
C VAL A 51 7.16 -5.17 -15.72
N ASP A 52 7.84 -5.53 -16.79
CA ASP A 52 9.08 -6.27 -16.73
C ASP A 52 10.24 -5.33 -16.39
N ASP A 53 10.81 -5.51 -15.22
CA ASP A 53 11.98 -4.73 -14.75
C ASP A 53 13.31 -5.35 -15.21
N GLY A 54 13.38 -5.78 -16.48
CA GLY A 54 14.59 -6.30 -17.10
C GLY A 54 14.88 -7.75 -16.71
N SER A 55 13.87 -8.61 -16.71
CA SER A 55 14.01 -10.04 -16.43
C SER A 55 14.96 -10.72 -17.42
N THR A 56 15.70 -11.71 -16.93
CA THR A 56 16.67 -12.52 -17.69
C THR A 56 16.34 -13.99 -17.66
N ASP A 57 15.40 -14.40 -16.84
CA ASP A 57 14.91 -15.77 -16.72
C ASP A 57 14.01 -16.12 -17.92
N ALA A 58 14.35 -17.23 -18.61
CA ALA A 58 13.68 -17.62 -19.85
C ALA A 58 12.19 -17.95 -19.64
N ASP A 59 11.85 -18.62 -18.54
CA ASP A 59 10.46 -19.01 -18.22
C ASP A 59 9.62 -17.75 -17.95
N THR A 60 10.19 -16.75 -17.25
CA THR A 60 9.54 -15.45 -17.02
C THR A 60 9.30 -14.69 -18.31
N LEU A 61 10.28 -14.69 -19.24
CA LEU A 61 10.13 -14.05 -20.55
C LEU A 61 9.04 -14.71 -21.39
N GLU A 62 8.92 -16.03 -21.36
CA GLU A 62 7.85 -16.77 -22.05
C GLU A 62 6.47 -16.40 -21.49
N VAL A 63 6.35 -16.24 -20.15
CA VAL A 63 5.10 -15.79 -19.52
C VAL A 63 4.71 -14.40 -20.03
N PHE A 64 5.64 -13.46 -20.16
CA PHE A 64 5.33 -12.14 -20.72
C PHE A 64 4.80 -12.20 -22.15
N GLU A 65 5.41 -13.01 -23.01
CA GLU A 65 4.95 -13.16 -24.40
C GLU A 65 3.55 -13.78 -24.45
N SER A 66 3.27 -14.76 -23.60
CA SER A 66 1.93 -15.33 -23.48
C SER A 66 0.90 -14.30 -22.98
N LEU A 67 1.21 -13.50 -21.98
CA LEU A 67 0.32 -12.44 -21.48
C LEU A 67 0.04 -11.38 -22.55
N LYS A 68 1.03 -11.01 -23.37
CA LYS A 68 0.83 -10.12 -24.52
C LYS A 68 -0.12 -10.73 -25.55
N ALA A 69 0.02 -12.03 -25.86
CA ALA A 69 -0.87 -12.72 -26.78
C ALA A 69 -2.33 -12.78 -26.26
N GLU A 70 -2.52 -12.76 -24.94
CA GLU A 70 -3.82 -12.64 -24.26
C GLU A 70 -4.35 -11.20 -24.22
N GLY A 71 -3.61 -10.22 -24.76
CA GLY A 71 -4.01 -8.81 -24.80
C GLY A 71 -3.64 -8.00 -23.56
N ILE A 72 -2.84 -8.56 -22.65
CA ILE A 72 -2.37 -7.83 -21.46
C ILE A 72 -1.25 -6.87 -21.86
N LYS A 73 -1.34 -5.63 -21.38
CA LYS A 73 -0.29 -4.65 -21.60
C LYS A 73 0.95 -4.98 -20.78
N VAL A 74 2.04 -5.34 -21.44
CA VAL A 74 3.35 -5.57 -20.84
C VAL A 74 4.30 -4.46 -21.28
N VAL A 75 4.94 -3.79 -20.31
CA VAL A 75 5.94 -2.73 -20.52
C VAL A 75 7.30 -3.25 -20.07
N HIS A 76 8.28 -3.26 -20.99
CA HIS A 76 9.65 -3.66 -20.68
C HIS A 76 10.50 -2.43 -20.36
N ARG A 77 11.42 -2.59 -19.40
CA ARG A 77 12.41 -1.57 -19.06
C ARG A 77 13.73 -2.21 -18.61
N PRO A 78 14.85 -1.50 -18.69
CA PRO A 78 16.08 -1.94 -18.01
C PRO A 78 15.85 -2.00 -16.50
N ASN A 79 16.49 -2.98 -15.82
CA ASN A 79 16.32 -3.15 -14.37
C ASN A 79 16.65 -1.85 -13.61
N GLY A 80 15.72 -1.39 -12.82
CA GLY A 80 15.82 -0.18 -12.01
C GLY A 80 15.31 -0.38 -10.58
N GLY A 81 14.87 -1.58 -10.26
CA GLY A 81 14.31 -1.96 -8.98
C GLY A 81 12.81 -1.71 -8.87
N LEU A 82 12.20 -2.31 -7.85
CA LEU A 82 10.75 -2.41 -7.65
C LEU A 82 10.03 -1.05 -7.71
N GLY A 83 10.55 -0.02 -7.03
CA GLY A 83 9.93 1.32 -7.06
C GLY A 83 9.89 1.93 -8.45
N ALA A 84 10.97 1.77 -9.22
CA ALA A 84 11.05 2.29 -10.59
C ALA A 84 10.14 1.51 -11.55
N ALA A 85 9.97 0.20 -11.35
CA ALA A 85 9.02 -0.61 -12.10
C ALA A 85 7.57 -0.18 -11.80
N ARG A 86 7.21 0.01 -10.53
CA ARG A 86 5.90 0.52 -10.12
C ARG A 86 5.62 1.87 -10.79
N MET A 87 6.55 2.82 -10.74
CA MET A 87 6.37 4.14 -11.38
C MET A 87 6.24 4.04 -12.90
N THR A 88 6.97 3.15 -13.55
CA THR A 88 6.81 2.91 -15.00
C THR A 88 5.36 2.48 -15.32
N GLY A 89 4.79 1.56 -14.56
CA GLY A 89 3.40 1.14 -14.74
C GLY A 89 2.40 2.26 -14.45
N VAL A 90 2.60 3.03 -13.38
CA VAL A 90 1.76 4.20 -13.04
C VAL A 90 1.74 5.23 -14.17
N LEU A 91 2.90 5.50 -14.79
CA LEU A 91 3.00 6.45 -15.90
C LEU A 91 2.46 5.88 -17.22
N ALA A 92 2.38 4.55 -17.33
CA ALA A 92 1.81 3.88 -18.50
C ALA A 92 0.27 3.79 -18.51
N THR A 93 -0.40 4.31 -17.46
CA THR A 93 -1.86 4.41 -17.33
C THR A 93 -2.31 5.85 -17.11
N SER A 94 -3.58 6.13 -17.42
CA SER A 94 -4.25 7.41 -17.17
C SER A 94 -5.41 7.29 -16.18
N SER A 95 -5.58 6.15 -15.53
CA SER A 95 -6.65 5.90 -14.57
C SER A 95 -6.56 6.85 -13.36
N ASP A 96 -7.70 7.12 -12.72
CA ASP A 96 -7.79 8.05 -11.57
C ASP A 96 -7.12 7.47 -10.33
N TYR A 97 -7.26 6.16 -10.12
CA TYR A 97 -6.68 5.40 -9.03
C TYR A 97 -5.71 4.33 -9.54
N VAL A 98 -4.68 4.05 -8.77
CA VAL A 98 -3.71 2.99 -9.06
C VAL A 98 -3.52 2.10 -7.83
N PHE A 99 -3.53 0.81 -8.06
CA PHE A 99 -3.13 -0.21 -7.10
C PHE A 99 -1.90 -0.94 -7.61
N CYS A 100 -0.84 -1.05 -6.80
CA CYS A 100 0.32 -1.86 -7.14
C CYS A 100 0.23 -3.21 -6.42
N LEU A 101 0.19 -4.30 -7.20
CA LEU A 101 0.18 -5.67 -6.72
C LEU A 101 1.51 -6.33 -7.06
N ASP A 102 2.18 -6.93 -6.09
CA ASP A 102 3.42 -7.64 -6.36
C ASP A 102 3.14 -8.95 -7.15
N ALA A 103 4.09 -9.39 -7.99
CA ALA A 103 3.90 -10.49 -8.95
C ALA A 103 3.65 -11.87 -8.28
N ASP A 104 3.94 -11.98 -6.99
CA ASP A 104 3.75 -13.18 -6.18
C ASP A 104 2.48 -13.13 -5.30
N ASP A 105 1.75 -12.01 -5.30
CA ASP A 105 0.56 -11.79 -4.47
C ASP A 105 -0.76 -11.96 -5.24
N ARG A 106 -1.89 -12.01 -4.54
CA ARG A 106 -3.23 -12.14 -5.12
C ARG A 106 -4.21 -11.15 -4.50
N LEU A 107 -4.96 -10.42 -5.33
CA LEU A 107 -6.12 -9.65 -4.89
C LEU A 107 -7.27 -10.58 -4.49
N LEU A 108 -7.97 -10.25 -3.43
CA LEU A 108 -9.23 -10.92 -3.08
C LEU A 108 -10.42 -10.30 -3.84
N PRO A 109 -11.47 -11.09 -4.14
CA PRO A 109 -12.63 -10.61 -4.88
C PRO A 109 -13.26 -9.36 -4.25
N GLY A 110 -13.59 -8.36 -5.08
CA GLY A 110 -14.23 -7.12 -4.67
C GLY A 110 -13.34 -6.15 -3.87
N ALA A 111 -12.05 -6.44 -3.72
CA ALA A 111 -11.14 -5.62 -2.91
C ALA A 111 -10.98 -4.20 -3.48
N LEU A 112 -10.72 -4.08 -4.78
CA LEU A 112 -10.53 -2.77 -5.42
C LEU A 112 -11.79 -1.90 -5.34
N ALA A 113 -12.98 -2.48 -5.52
CA ALA A 113 -14.23 -1.75 -5.42
C ALA A 113 -14.44 -1.16 -4.02
N GLN A 114 -14.17 -1.95 -2.96
CA GLN A 114 -14.32 -1.50 -1.58
C GLN A 114 -13.28 -0.45 -1.18
N LEU A 115 -12.04 -0.60 -1.63
CA LEU A 115 -10.98 0.40 -1.40
C LEU A 115 -11.30 1.72 -2.12
N ALA A 116 -11.81 1.63 -3.35
CA ALA A 116 -12.16 2.80 -4.14
C ALA A 116 -13.39 3.52 -3.59
N SER A 117 -14.40 2.79 -3.09
CA SER A 117 -15.56 3.41 -2.46
C SER A 117 -15.16 4.38 -1.33
N ALA A 118 -14.19 4.01 -0.51
CA ALA A 118 -13.71 4.88 0.57
C ALA A 118 -12.99 6.15 0.04
N LEU A 119 -12.33 6.07 -1.14
CA LEU A 119 -11.77 7.25 -1.81
C LEU A 119 -12.87 8.11 -2.46
N ASP A 120 -13.90 7.47 -3.01
CA ASP A 120 -15.04 8.17 -3.63
C ASP A 120 -15.85 8.94 -2.57
N ASP A 121 -15.98 8.38 -1.36
CA ASP A 121 -16.75 8.96 -0.25
C ASP A 121 -16.01 10.11 0.47
N ASP A 122 -14.68 10.20 0.38
CA ASP A 122 -13.87 11.25 1.03
C ASP A 122 -12.77 11.76 0.09
N ASP A 123 -13.00 12.89 -0.55
CA ASP A 123 -12.03 13.56 -1.43
C ASP A 123 -10.74 14.00 -0.71
N GLY A 124 -10.76 14.10 0.60
CA GLY A 124 -9.57 14.40 1.41
C GLY A 124 -8.64 13.19 1.59
N LEU A 125 -9.09 11.96 1.29
CA LEU A 125 -8.22 10.79 1.31
C LEU A 125 -7.40 10.73 0.01
N ALA A 126 -6.10 10.53 0.17
CA ALA A 126 -5.16 10.32 -0.94
C ALA A 126 -4.99 8.83 -1.26
N LEU A 127 -5.09 7.97 -0.25
CA LEU A 127 -4.88 6.54 -0.39
C LEU A 127 -5.73 5.73 0.61
N THR A 128 -6.05 4.49 0.21
CA THR A 128 -6.73 3.50 1.06
C THR A 128 -6.04 2.14 0.95
N TRP A 129 -6.19 1.34 1.98
CA TRP A 129 -5.66 -0.02 2.02
C TRP A 129 -6.53 -0.93 2.88
N GLY A 130 -6.36 -2.23 2.72
CA GLY A 130 -6.96 -3.24 3.58
C GLY A 130 -5.92 -3.95 4.45
N ASP A 131 -6.40 -4.89 5.23
CA ASP A 131 -5.54 -5.92 5.81
C ASP A 131 -5.11 -6.90 4.72
N TYR A 132 -4.13 -7.73 5.02
CA TYR A 132 -3.74 -8.81 4.12
C TYR A 132 -3.70 -10.15 4.86
N ARG A 133 -3.79 -11.24 4.11
CA ARG A 133 -3.61 -12.59 4.59
C ARG A 133 -2.29 -13.12 4.10
N LEU A 134 -1.44 -13.58 5.02
CA LEU A 134 -0.27 -14.35 4.63
C LEU A 134 -0.70 -15.76 4.21
N PHE A 135 -0.09 -16.29 3.16
CA PHE A 135 -0.31 -17.67 2.70
C PHE A 135 0.98 -18.30 2.17
N GLY A 136 1.00 -19.60 2.02
CA GLY A 136 2.19 -20.41 1.74
C GLY A 136 2.61 -21.20 2.96
N GLU A 137 3.79 -20.93 3.53
CA GLU A 137 4.31 -21.66 4.70
C GLU A 137 3.44 -21.51 5.94
N HIS A 138 2.86 -20.33 6.15
CA HIS A 138 1.95 -20.02 7.24
C HIS A 138 0.76 -19.20 6.75
N SER A 139 -0.36 -19.29 7.46
CA SER A 139 -1.56 -18.52 7.13
C SER A 139 -2.09 -17.78 8.35
N TRP A 140 -2.06 -16.44 8.28
CA TRP A 140 -2.75 -15.58 9.28
C TRP A 140 -3.11 -14.23 8.66
N ARG A 141 -4.14 -13.59 9.22
CA ARG A 141 -4.51 -12.22 8.87
C ARG A 141 -3.56 -11.25 9.56
N GLN A 142 -2.96 -10.35 8.80
CA GLN A 142 -2.20 -9.21 9.30
C GLN A 142 -3.10 -7.99 9.30
N GLU A 143 -3.41 -7.49 10.48
CA GLU A 143 -4.10 -6.22 10.66
C GLU A 143 -3.11 -5.08 10.46
N THR A 144 -3.48 -4.09 9.61
CA THR A 144 -2.65 -2.96 9.22
C THR A 144 -2.96 -1.71 10.04
N ALA A 145 -2.17 -0.63 9.87
CA ALA A 145 -2.41 0.65 10.52
C ALA A 145 -3.80 1.22 10.14
N PRO A 146 -4.54 1.84 11.09
CA PRO A 146 -5.87 2.38 10.80
C PRO A 146 -5.83 3.63 9.92
N SER A 147 -4.75 4.40 9.96
CA SER A 147 -4.55 5.63 9.19
C SER A 147 -3.08 5.86 8.90
N LEU A 148 -2.77 6.73 7.94
CA LEU A 148 -1.42 7.23 7.70
C LEU A 148 -1.10 8.30 8.76
N ASP A 149 -0.59 7.87 9.91
CA ASP A 149 -0.24 8.74 11.02
C ASP A 149 1.21 9.26 10.87
N PRO A 150 1.43 10.59 10.68
CA PRO A 150 2.75 11.17 10.49
C PRO A 150 3.72 10.93 11.65
N TRP A 151 3.21 10.78 12.87
CA TRP A 151 4.04 10.47 14.02
C TRP A 151 4.45 8.99 14.00
N GLN A 152 3.49 8.06 13.86
CA GLN A 152 3.76 6.62 13.90
C GLN A 152 4.66 6.19 12.75
N ILE A 153 4.37 6.63 11.50
CA ILE A 153 5.14 6.27 10.30
C ILE A 153 6.61 6.70 10.41
N SER A 154 6.91 7.74 11.18
CA SER A 154 8.28 8.19 11.43
C SER A 154 9.10 7.24 12.32
N TYR A 155 8.47 6.29 13.00
CA TYR A 155 9.11 5.23 13.81
C TYR A 155 9.00 3.87 13.17
N GLN A 156 7.82 3.53 12.69
CA GLN A 156 7.47 2.18 12.22
C GLN A 156 6.45 2.28 11.09
N ASN A 157 6.68 1.54 10.00
CA ASN A 157 5.69 1.35 8.94
C ASN A 157 4.80 0.14 9.27
N ASP A 158 3.51 0.38 9.39
CA ASP A 158 2.45 -0.63 9.55
C ASP A 158 1.37 -0.49 8.46
N VAL A 159 1.56 0.43 7.51
CA VAL A 159 0.77 0.51 6.27
C VAL A 159 1.35 -0.50 5.29
N PRO A 160 0.54 -1.28 4.58
CA PRO A 160 1.06 -2.27 3.64
C PRO A 160 1.70 -1.61 2.41
N ALA A 161 2.53 -2.36 1.67
CA ALA A 161 3.11 -1.90 0.43
C ALA A 161 2.05 -1.72 -0.68
N SER A 162 1.05 -2.62 -0.70
CA SER A 162 -0.04 -2.61 -1.68
C SER A 162 -1.20 -1.73 -1.18
N VAL A 163 -1.31 -0.54 -1.75
CA VAL A 163 -2.33 0.47 -1.44
C VAL A 163 -3.03 0.93 -2.71
N LEU A 164 -4.30 1.30 -2.63
CA LEU A 164 -4.99 2.05 -3.68
C LEU A 164 -4.76 3.54 -3.44
N VAL A 165 -4.25 4.25 -4.45
CA VAL A 165 -3.84 5.64 -4.32
C VAL A 165 -4.41 6.48 -5.47
N ARG A 166 -4.78 7.73 -5.19
CA ARG A 166 -5.08 8.72 -6.24
C ARG A 166 -3.82 8.93 -7.08
N ARG A 167 -3.87 8.56 -8.37
CA ARG A 167 -2.74 8.64 -9.27
C ARG A 167 -2.13 10.04 -9.33
N SER A 168 -2.97 11.08 -9.39
CA SER A 168 -2.52 12.48 -9.42
C SER A 168 -1.67 12.84 -8.19
N VAL A 169 -2.07 12.39 -7.00
CA VAL A 169 -1.33 12.62 -5.75
C VAL A 169 -0.01 11.84 -5.77
N LEU A 170 -0.04 10.56 -6.16
CA LEU A 170 1.17 9.74 -6.22
C LEU A 170 2.23 10.34 -7.15
N VAL A 171 1.81 10.79 -8.34
CA VAL A 171 2.72 11.41 -9.32
C VAL A 171 3.24 12.76 -8.82
N SER A 172 2.38 13.60 -8.22
CA SER A 172 2.79 14.92 -7.70
C SER A 172 3.75 14.82 -6.53
N ASP A 173 3.64 13.78 -5.72
CA ASP A 173 4.47 13.57 -4.52
C ASP A 173 5.77 12.78 -4.83
N GLY A 174 6.01 12.41 -6.10
CA GLY A 174 7.23 11.73 -6.57
C GLY A 174 7.17 10.20 -6.55
N GLY A 175 6.16 9.59 -5.93
CA GLY A 175 5.98 8.14 -5.89
C GLY A 175 7.11 7.40 -5.17
N TRP A 176 7.60 6.30 -5.78
CA TRP A 176 8.68 5.47 -5.23
C TRP A 176 10.04 5.91 -5.77
N GLU A 177 10.80 6.65 -5.00
CA GLU A 177 12.14 7.15 -5.39
C GLU A 177 13.29 6.36 -4.74
N LEU A 178 13.12 5.84 -3.53
CA LEU A 178 14.15 5.11 -2.81
C LEU A 178 14.47 3.79 -3.50
N ARG A 179 15.75 3.43 -3.57
CA ARG A 179 16.22 2.14 -4.08
C ARG A 179 16.89 1.32 -2.97
N GLY A 180 16.78 0.01 -3.08
CA GLY A 180 17.48 -0.90 -2.19
C GLY A 180 16.77 -1.20 -0.88
N GLY A 181 15.44 -1.09 -0.86
CA GLY A 181 14.55 -1.49 0.23
C GLY A 181 13.84 -0.32 0.92
N TYR A 182 12.69 -0.60 1.52
CA TYR A 182 11.79 0.36 2.17
C TYR A 182 11.30 1.48 1.26
N GLU A 183 11.21 1.23 -0.05
CA GLU A 183 10.67 2.18 -1.03
C GLU A 183 9.21 2.54 -0.76
N ASP A 184 8.42 1.59 -0.23
CA ASP A 184 7.07 1.79 0.26
C ASP A 184 7.02 2.73 1.46
N TRP A 185 7.94 2.53 2.40
CA TRP A 185 8.04 3.39 3.58
C TRP A 185 8.48 4.81 3.22
N ASP A 186 9.42 4.97 2.29
CA ASP A 186 9.86 6.28 1.76
C ASP A 186 8.67 7.03 1.13
N MET A 187 7.93 6.38 0.25
CA MET A 187 6.75 6.95 -0.41
C MET A 187 5.68 7.38 0.62
N LEU A 188 5.36 6.51 1.60
CA LEU A 188 4.39 6.81 2.65
C LEU A 188 4.85 7.95 3.57
N MET A 189 6.15 8.03 3.91
CA MET A 189 6.72 9.17 4.64
C MET A 189 6.60 10.47 3.84
N GLY A 190 6.85 10.44 2.53
CA GLY A 190 6.66 11.58 1.64
C GLY A 190 5.21 12.08 1.63
N MET A 191 4.27 11.16 1.49
CA MET A 191 2.85 11.49 1.56
C MET A 191 2.46 12.08 2.93
N ALA A 192 2.94 11.49 4.03
CA ALA A 192 2.69 12.02 5.38
C ALA A 192 3.32 13.40 5.59
N GLU A 193 4.51 13.67 5.03
CA GLU A 193 5.20 14.97 5.07
C GLU A 193 4.44 16.05 4.30
N HIS A 194 3.77 15.69 3.18
CA HIS A 194 2.88 16.55 2.41
C HIS A 194 1.47 16.68 3.03
N GLY A 195 1.23 16.05 4.19
CA GLY A 195 -0.07 16.13 4.88
C GLY A 195 -1.16 15.31 4.20
N ARG A 196 -0.81 14.33 3.37
CA ARG A 196 -1.78 13.43 2.73
C ARG A 196 -2.43 12.54 3.78
N ARG A 197 -3.75 12.33 3.63
CA ARG A 197 -4.53 11.44 4.50
C ARG A 197 -4.67 10.08 3.84
N GLY A 198 -4.55 9.04 4.63
CA GLY A 198 -4.80 7.66 4.21
C GLY A 198 -5.56 6.90 5.28
N ALA A 199 -6.41 5.96 4.87
CA ALA A 199 -7.27 5.21 5.76
C ALA A 199 -7.32 3.72 5.41
N ARG A 200 -7.43 2.89 6.46
CA ARG A 200 -7.69 1.45 6.33
C ARG A 200 -9.18 1.21 6.12
N VAL A 201 -9.51 0.45 5.09
CA VAL A 201 -10.81 -0.20 4.93
C VAL A 201 -10.76 -1.54 5.67
N PRO A 202 -11.75 -1.91 6.52
CA PRO A 202 -11.66 -3.09 7.39
C PRO A 202 -11.94 -4.42 6.66
N ILE A 203 -11.30 -4.62 5.53
CA ILE A 203 -11.36 -5.82 4.68
C ILE A 203 -9.98 -6.50 4.64
N VAL A 204 -9.95 -7.77 4.24
CA VAL A 204 -8.73 -8.41 3.73
C VAL A 204 -8.69 -8.13 2.23
N ALA A 205 -7.74 -7.29 1.78
CA ALA A 205 -7.71 -6.85 0.39
C ALA A 205 -6.94 -7.82 -0.52
N TYR A 206 -5.89 -8.44 0.00
CA TYR A 206 -5.03 -9.31 -0.79
C TYR A 206 -4.39 -10.41 0.06
N GLU A 207 -3.85 -11.40 -0.61
CA GLU A 207 -3.05 -12.47 -0.03
C GLU A 207 -1.58 -12.24 -0.36
N TYR A 208 -0.76 -12.19 0.69
CA TYR A 208 0.68 -12.00 0.62
C TYR A 208 1.38 -13.35 0.69
N ARG A 209 2.08 -13.72 -0.38
CA ARG A 209 2.74 -15.02 -0.48
C ARG A 209 3.99 -15.10 0.37
N GLN A 210 4.14 -16.21 1.09
CA GLN A 210 5.34 -16.52 1.86
C GLN A 210 6.14 -17.62 1.16
N HIS A 211 7.26 -17.26 0.56
CA HIS A 211 8.22 -18.20 -0.04
C HIS A 211 9.66 -17.66 0.03
N GLY A 212 10.62 -18.55 0.20
CA GLY A 212 12.06 -18.28 0.03
C GLY A 212 12.65 -17.09 0.80
N ILE A 213 13.81 -16.61 0.32
CA ILE A 213 14.52 -15.42 0.83
C ILE A 213 13.82 -14.19 0.27
N ARG A 214 13.42 -13.26 1.15
CA ARG A 214 12.63 -12.08 0.78
C ARG A 214 13.47 -10.81 0.79
N MET A 215 13.10 -9.87 -0.08
CA MET A 215 13.62 -8.49 -0.07
C MET A 215 13.44 -7.83 1.30
N LEU A 216 12.33 -8.11 2.01
CA LEU A 216 12.10 -7.63 3.38
C LEU A 216 13.16 -8.13 4.37
N GLY A 217 13.66 -9.37 4.22
CA GLY A 217 14.74 -9.91 5.05
C GLY A 217 16.06 -9.19 4.83
N GLU A 218 16.42 -8.91 3.57
CA GLU A 218 17.62 -8.14 3.21
C GLU A 218 17.52 -6.69 3.70
N SER A 219 16.40 -6.03 3.45
CA SER A 219 16.14 -4.66 3.95
C SER A 219 16.19 -4.60 5.48
N ALA A 220 15.66 -5.62 6.16
CA ALA A 220 15.70 -5.71 7.61
C ALA A 220 17.13 -5.85 8.16
N SER A 221 18.02 -6.57 7.47
CA SER A 221 19.43 -6.68 7.88
C SER A 221 20.15 -5.33 7.83
N ARG A 222 19.79 -4.47 6.88
CA ARG A 222 20.33 -3.13 6.64
C ARG A 222 19.47 -2.01 7.24
N HIS A 223 18.49 -2.36 8.10
CA HIS A 223 17.52 -1.40 8.65
C HIS A 223 18.14 -0.09 9.16
N GLY A 224 19.23 -0.17 9.91
CA GLY A 224 19.88 1.01 10.49
C GLY A 224 20.36 2.01 9.42
N GLU A 225 20.94 1.51 8.33
CA GLU A 225 21.44 2.30 7.21
C GLU A 225 20.27 2.95 6.45
N ILE A 226 19.29 2.13 6.05
CA ILE A 226 18.14 2.59 5.27
C ILE A 226 17.31 3.59 6.09
N TYR A 227 17.09 3.33 7.38
CA TYR A 227 16.37 4.26 8.26
C TYR A 227 17.10 5.60 8.43
N ALA A 228 18.44 5.61 8.43
CA ALA A 228 19.21 6.85 8.43
C ALA A 228 19.01 7.64 7.12
N VAL A 229 18.93 6.96 5.97
CA VAL A 229 18.57 7.58 4.69
C VAL A 229 17.17 8.15 4.73
N LEU A 230 16.16 7.41 5.18
CA LEU A 230 14.79 7.90 5.34
C LEU A 230 14.74 9.16 6.21
N ARG A 231 15.47 9.19 7.32
CA ARG A 231 15.55 10.38 8.18
C ARG A 231 16.16 11.59 7.47
N SER A 232 17.16 11.38 6.61
CA SER A 232 17.80 12.47 5.87
C SER A 232 16.92 13.01 4.74
N ARG A 233 16.07 12.14 4.13
CA ARG A 233 15.13 12.51 3.08
C ARG A 233 13.93 13.27 3.64
N HIS A 234 13.34 12.79 4.73
CA HIS A 234 12.09 13.30 5.32
C HIS A 234 12.34 14.21 6.53
N ARG A 235 13.25 15.18 6.42
CA ARG A 235 13.66 16.05 7.54
C ARG A 235 12.51 16.80 8.20
N ARG A 236 11.51 17.23 7.41
CA ARG A 236 10.34 17.98 7.92
C ARG A 236 9.47 17.08 8.79
N LEU A 237 9.21 15.84 8.34
CA LEU A 237 8.46 14.85 9.11
C LEU A 237 9.13 14.59 10.47
N PHE A 238 10.45 14.37 10.48
CA PHE A 238 11.20 14.11 11.70
C PHE A 238 11.32 15.33 12.62
N ALA A 239 11.47 16.53 12.09
CA ALA A 239 11.44 17.78 12.87
C ALA A 239 10.04 18.05 13.44
N GLY A 240 9.00 17.67 12.73
CA GLY A 240 7.59 17.82 13.12
C GLY A 240 7.09 16.81 14.14
N ARG A 241 7.87 15.80 14.55
CA ARG A 241 7.44 14.68 15.41
C ARG A 241 6.68 15.08 16.67
N ARG A 242 7.13 16.15 17.37
CA ARG A 242 6.46 16.61 18.59
C ARG A 242 5.04 17.10 18.31
N ARG A 243 4.85 17.87 17.23
CA ARG A 243 3.52 18.33 16.81
C ARG A 243 2.65 17.16 16.33
N ALA A 244 3.24 16.25 15.56
CA ALA A 244 2.56 15.05 15.10
C ALA A 244 2.13 14.16 16.27
N TRP A 245 2.97 14.00 17.32
CA TRP A 245 2.62 13.26 18.53
C TRP A 245 1.39 13.82 19.23
N LEU A 246 1.26 15.16 19.34
CA LEU A 246 0.10 15.81 19.95
C LEU A 246 -1.19 15.55 19.16
N ARG A 247 -1.10 15.45 17.82
CA ARG A 247 -2.24 15.27 16.90
C ARG A 247 -2.54 13.80 16.60
N SER A 248 -1.60 12.92 16.86
CA SER A 248 -1.74 11.48 16.60
C SER A 248 -2.89 10.88 17.42
N GLU A 249 -3.72 10.07 16.78
CA GLU A 249 -4.78 9.28 17.41
C GLU A 249 -4.29 7.93 17.94
N ALA A 250 -2.98 7.66 17.85
CA ALA A 250 -2.40 6.43 18.37
C ALA A 250 -2.68 6.29 19.88
N PRO A 251 -2.92 5.05 20.37
CA PRO A 251 -3.15 4.80 21.80
C PRO A 251 -2.00 5.34 22.68
N TRP A 252 -2.32 5.84 23.86
CA TRP A 252 -1.34 6.38 24.80
C TRP A 252 -0.21 5.40 25.11
N SER A 253 -0.53 4.10 25.20
CA SER A 253 0.48 3.06 25.37
C SER A 253 1.54 3.07 24.26
N LEU A 254 1.12 3.29 23.02
CA LEU A 254 2.03 3.37 21.88
C LEU A 254 2.77 4.70 21.85
N LYS A 255 2.09 5.81 22.17
CA LYS A 255 2.71 7.15 22.26
C LYS A 255 3.84 7.23 23.28
N LEU A 256 3.78 6.41 24.34
CA LEU A 256 4.87 6.28 25.32
C LEU A 256 5.91 5.26 24.90
N ALA A 257 5.47 4.09 24.40
CA ALA A 257 6.36 2.97 24.09
C ALA A 257 7.34 3.27 22.95
N LEU A 258 6.88 3.82 21.82
CA LEU A 258 7.75 4.03 20.66
C LEU A 258 8.92 4.96 20.95
N PRO A 259 8.75 6.17 21.53
CA PRO A 259 9.89 7.01 21.86
C PRO A 259 10.89 6.31 22.79
N LEU A 260 10.39 5.61 23.84
CA LEU A 260 11.24 4.90 24.79
C LEU A 260 12.05 3.77 24.10
N ILE A 261 11.40 2.96 23.26
CA ILE A 261 12.06 1.89 22.50
C ILE A 261 13.18 2.45 21.62
N PHE A 262 12.91 3.56 20.94
CA PHE A 262 13.88 4.17 20.04
C PHE A 262 15.00 4.94 20.74
N MET A 263 14.86 5.21 22.03
CA MET A 263 15.92 5.76 22.90
C MET A 263 16.81 4.66 23.53
N LEU A 264 16.39 3.39 23.52
CA LEU A 264 17.17 2.30 24.12
C LEU A 264 18.54 2.17 23.44
N PRO A 265 19.62 1.88 24.21
CA PRO A 265 20.98 1.67 23.68
C PRO A 265 21.13 0.25 23.08
N ILE A 266 20.23 -0.13 22.19
CA ILE A 266 20.20 -1.42 21.49
C ILE A 266 20.28 -1.20 19.97
N GLY A 267 20.72 -2.22 19.23
CA GLY A 267 20.85 -2.13 17.78
C GLY A 267 19.54 -1.76 17.06
N ALA A 268 19.66 -1.09 15.89
CA ALA A 268 18.53 -0.60 15.13
C ALA A 268 17.49 -1.68 14.80
N ASN A 269 17.93 -2.89 14.44
CA ASN A 269 17.04 -4.03 14.18
C ASN A 269 16.21 -4.44 15.39
N ARG A 270 16.81 -4.45 16.60
CA ARG A 270 16.06 -4.76 17.83
C ARG A 270 15.01 -3.70 18.12
N ARG A 271 15.35 -2.41 17.93
CA ARG A 271 14.38 -1.31 18.07
C ARG A 271 13.21 -1.46 17.09
N ARG A 272 13.48 -1.80 15.82
CA ARG A 272 12.46 -2.09 14.82
C ARG A 272 11.53 -3.22 15.24
N LEU A 273 12.09 -4.36 15.69
CA LEU A 273 11.28 -5.51 16.13
C LEU A 273 10.41 -5.17 17.33
N LEU A 274 10.96 -4.47 18.34
CA LEU A 274 10.20 -4.03 19.51
C LEU A 274 9.13 -3.00 19.14
N GLY A 275 9.43 -2.07 18.23
CA GLY A 275 8.47 -1.11 17.70
C GLY A 275 7.29 -1.78 17.00
N GLY A 276 7.55 -2.73 16.11
CA GLY A 276 6.53 -3.53 15.44
C GLY A 276 5.67 -4.33 16.42
N ALA A 277 6.28 -4.97 17.42
CA ALA A 277 5.56 -5.67 18.46
C ALA A 277 4.66 -4.73 19.29
N ALA A 278 5.14 -3.53 19.63
CA ALA A 278 4.35 -2.54 20.35
C ALA A 278 3.14 -2.08 19.53
N CYS A 279 3.30 -1.82 18.23
CA CYS A 279 2.21 -1.47 17.32
C CYS A 279 1.17 -2.60 17.24
N HIS A 280 1.62 -3.83 17.07
CA HIS A 280 0.72 -5.00 17.02
C HIS A 280 -0.07 -5.20 18.32
N LEU A 281 0.57 -5.09 19.48
CA LEU A 281 -0.09 -5.20 20.78
C LEU A 281 -1.09 -4.07 21.04
N ALA A 282 -0.78 -2.86 20.61
CA ALA A 282 -1.66 -1.71 20.76
C ALA A 282 -2.97 -1.91 19.97
N ARG A 283 -2.91 -2.44 18.74
CA ARG A 283 -4.09 -2.77 17.93
C ARG A 283 -4.96 -3.85 18.59
N ARG A 284 -4.37 -4.94 19.05
CA ARG A 284 -5.11 -6.02 19.72
C ARG A 284 -5.82 -5.57 21.00
N ARG A 285 -5.24 -4.65 21.76
CA ARG A 285 -5.86 -4.10 22.98
C ARG A 285 -7.03 -3.17 22.61
N GLY A 286 -6.93 -2.38 21.56
CA GLY A 286 -8.03 -1.56 21.04
C GLY A 286 -9.24 -2.39 20.63
N LEU A 287 -9.03 -3.52 19.95
CA LEU A 287 -10.12 -4.44 19.57
C LEU A 287 -10.81 -5.07 20.78
N ARG A 288 -10.07 -5.48 21.81
CA ARG A 288 -10.65 -6.05 23.05
C ARG A 288 -11.48 -5.01 23.83
N SER A 289 -11.07 -3.75 23.84
CA SER A 289 -11.86 -2.69 24.49
C SER A 289 -13.15 -2.37 23.72
N LEU A 290 -13.14 -2.50 22.40
CA LEU A 290 -14.35 -2.33 21.56
C LEU A 290 -15.32 -3.51 21.73
N LEU A 291 -14.82 -4.72 21.72
CA LEU A 291 -15.63 -5.93 21.95
C LEU A 291 -16.23 -5.95 23.37
N TRP A 292 -15.53 -5.43 24.37
CA TRP A 292 -16.05 -5.31 25.72
C TRP A 292 -17.19 -4.28 25.79
N ARG A 293 -17.07 -3.13 25.10
CA ARG A 293 -18.15 -2.13 25.01
C ARG A 293 -19.38 -2.63 24.27
N VAL A 294 -19.20 -3.42 23.21
CA VAL A 294 -20.30 -4.02 22.44
C VAL A 294 -21.02 -5.10 23.27
N ASN A 295 -20.30 -5.88 24.08
CA ASN A 295 -20.88 -6.93 24.92
C ASN A 295 -21.44 -6.42 26.25
N SER A 296 -21.05 -5.23 26.72
CA SER A 296 -21.53 -4.65 27.99
C SER A 296 -22.73 -3.71 27.83
N GLY A 297 -23.20 -3.48 26.60
CA GLY A 297 -24.44 -2.72 26.37
C GLY A 297 -24.40 -1.25 26.84
N VAL A 298 -23.21 -0.64 26.95
CA VAL A 298 -23.01 0.78 27.35
C VAL A 298 -22.47 1.57 26.18
#